data_54a40af7151731977f94856ed6a6f682
#
_entry.id   54a40af7151731977f94856ed6a6f682
#
_cell.length_a   1.000
_cell.length_b   1.000
_cell.length_c   1.000
_cell.angle_alpha   90.00
_cell.angle_beta   90.00
_cell.angle_gamma   90.00
#
_symmetry.space_group_name_H-M   'P 1'
#
loop_
_entity.id
_entity.type
_entity.pdbx_description
1 polymer ?
#
loop_
_entity_poly.entity_id
_entity_poly.type
_entity_poly.pdbx_seq_one_letter_code
_entity_poly.pdbx_strand_id
1 'polypeptide(L)'
;MDVELGTCISEEIILRDVNMGIDVGVKSLAVVSCGGHKRVFRNINRSHKMRRFTKQLKHHQRILSRKKKGSKNYLKEKYRVQDLYGRIKRRRHEYTKQTAAKIVSMKPKVIVLEDLNIQGMMKNRHLARAIAEQNLYLLRTLIERKAASSGIEIKFADRFYPSSKTCSNCGHVKKDLKLSERIYKCPECGEIIDRDFNAALNLERLA
;
A
#
# COMPACT_ATOMS: atom_id res chain seq x y z
N MET A 1 18.81 13.66 8.30
CA MET A 1 18.47 12.35 8.89
C MET A 1 17.44 11.72 7.97
N ASP A 2 17.93 10.76 7.24
CA ASP A 2 17.23 10.06 6.21
C ASP A 2 16.13 9.20 6.81
N VAL A 3 14.99 9.17 6.11
CA VAL A 3 13.93 8.22 6.42
C VAL A 3 14.55 6.84 6.24
N GLU A 4 14.89 6.19 7.34
CA GLU A 4 15.23 4.78 7.36
C GLU A 4 14.10 4.01 6.67
N LEU A 5 14.34 3.69 5.42
CA LEU A 5 13.68 2.62 4.69
C LEU A 5 13.92 1.38 5.52
N GLY A 6 12.88 0.93 6.22
CA GLY A 6 12.84 -0.19 7.15
C GLY A 6 14.11 -1.02 7.19
N THR A 7 14.83 -0.85 8.25
CA THR A 7 16.09 -1.50 8.56
C THR A 7 15.99 -3.00 8.42
N CYS A 8 16.97 -3.48 7.74
CA CYS A 8 17.69 -4.72 7.95
C CYS A 8 16.99 -6.03 7.63
N ILE A 9 17.24 -6.51 6.44
CA ILE A 9 17.82 -7.84 6.31
C ILE A 9 18.88 -7.70 5.22
N SER A 10 20.14 -7.80 5.60
CA SER A 10 21.34 -7.85 4.79
C SER A 10 21.60 -9.28 4.27
N GLU A 11 20.56 -9.98 3.86
CA GLU A 11 20.63 -11.19 3.07
C GLU A 11 19.48 -11.14 2.07
N GLU A 12 19.81 -11.17 0.78
CA GLU A 12 18.85 -11.44 -0.28
C GLU A 12 18.39 -12.89 -0.14
N ILE A 13 17.40 -13.13 0.72
CA ILE A 13 16.72 -14.42 0.80
C ILE A 13 15.95 -14.57 -0.51
N ILE A 14 16.54 -15.30 -1.45
CA ILE A 14 15.88 -15.71 -2.69
C ILE A 14 14.95 -16.88 -2.32
N LEU A 15 13.67 -16.59 -2.21
CA LEU A 15 12.64 -17.53 -1.74
C LEU A 15 11.97 -18.27 -2.92
N ARG A 16 12.77 -18.89 -3.83
CA ARG A 16 12.28 -19.50 -5.07
C ARG A 16 11.18 -20.55 -4.91
N ASP A 17 11.08 -21.19 -3.75
CA ASP A 17 10.10 -22.25 -3.50
C ASP A 17 8.99 -21.83 -2.53
N VAL A 18 8.88 -20.53 -2.23
CA VAL A 18 7.93 -20.00 -1.26
C VAL A 18 6.88 -19.13 -1.94
N ASN A 19 5.66 -19.27 -1.52
CA ASN A 19 4.56 -18.42 -1.95
C ASN A 19 4.58 -17.08 -1.22
N MET A 20 3.88 -16.10 -1.77
CA MET A 20 3.79 -14.76 -1.21
C MET A 20 2.34 -14.27 -1.22
N GLY A 21 1.86 -13.82 -0.07
CA GLY A 21 0.58 -13.12 0.05
C GLY A 21 0.78 -11.63 0.28
N ILE A 22 0.00 -10.79 -0.39
CA ILE A 22 0.10 -9.33 -0.32
C ILE A 22 -1.24 -8.71 0.01
N ASP A 23 -1.36 -8.15 1.22
CA ASP A 23 -2.47 -7.27 1.61
C ASP A 23 -2.10 -5.81 1.29
N VAL A 24 -2.93 -5.09 0.54
CA VAL A 24 -2.71 -3.69 0.18
C VAL A 24 -3.76 -2.78 0.82
N GLY A 25 -3.33 -1.62 1.32
CA GLY A 25 -4.24 -0.79 2.09
C GLY A 25 -3.85 0.67 2.22
N VAL A 26 -4.67 1.39 2.99
CA VAL A 26 -4.49 2.83 3.25
C VAL A 26 -3.54 3.10 4.42
N LYS A 27 -3.48 2.23 5.42
CA LYS A 27 -2.57 2.37 6.58
C LYS A 27 -1.13 2.14 6.18
N SER A 28 -0.87 1.00 5.58
CA SER A 28 0.36 0.62 4.89
C SER A 28 0.08 0.54 3.40
N LEU A 29 1.07 0.75 2.54
CA LEU A 29 0.92 0.58 1.10
C LEU A 29 0.73 -0.91 0.77
N ALA A 30 1.54 -1.76 1.41
CA ALA A 30 1.40 -3.21 1.34
C ALA A 30 1.96 -3.85 2.61
N VAL A 31 1.35 -4.93 3.04
CA VAL A 31 1.87 -5.90 4.02
C VAL A 31 2.06 -7.22 3.29
N VAL A 32 3.24 -7.76 3.34
CA VAL A 32 3.64 -8.95 2.60
C VAL A 32 3.98 -10.05 3.58
N SER A 33 3.48 -11.24 3.32
CA SER A 33 3.95 -12.49 3.91
C SER A 33 4.63 -13.32 2.84
N CYS A 34 5.81 -13.84 3.14
CA CYS A 34 6.56 -14.70 2.24
C CYS A 34 7.31 -15.73 3.09
N GLY A 35 6.91 -17.01 3.01
CA GLY A 35 7.40 -18.04 3.91
C GLY A 35 7.11 -17.75 5.38
N GLY A 36 5.99 -17.11 5.70
CA GLY A 36 5.66 -16.67 7.05
C GLY A 36 6.42 -15.42 7.54
N HIS A 37 7.37 -14.89 6.76
CA HIS A 37 8.11 -13.69 7.11
C HIS A 37 7.34 -12.42 6.74
N LYS A 38 7.15 -11.53 7.72
CA LYS A 38 6.45 -10.26 7.56
C LYS A 38 7.35 -9.18 6.95
N ARG A 39 6.86 -8.51 5.90
CA ARG A 39 7.45 -7.27 5.39
C ARG A 39 6.39 -6.19 5.22
N VAL A 40 6.67 -4.98 5.72
CA VAL A 40 5.69 -3.88 5.69
C VAL A 40 6.23 -2.72 4.85
N PHE A 41 5.49 -2.34 3.83
CA PHE A 41 5.72 -1.13 3.04
C PHE A 41 4.80 -0.02 3.55
N ARG A 42 5.39 0.94 4.27
CA ARG A 42 4.64 2.01 4.95
C ARG A 42 3.96 2.95 3.95
N ASN A 43 2.93 3.65 4.41
CA ASN A 43 2.30 4.72 3.65
C ASN A 43 3.22 5.94 3.57
N ILE A 44 3.77 6.23 2.39
CA ILE A 44 4.70 7.34 2.17
C ILE A 44 4.07 8.71 2.48
N ASN A 45 2.74 8.85 2.33
CA ASN A 45 2.03 10.09 2.60
C ASN A 45 2.11 10.50 4.08
N ARG A 46 2.42 9.55 4.98
CA ARG A 46 2.64 9.79 6.41
C ARG A 46 4.08 10.19 6.75
N SER A 47 5.01 10.16 5.80
CA SER A 47 6.39 10.59 6.02
C SER A 47 6.48 12.10 6.28
N HIS A 48 7.46 12.53 7.07
CA HIS A 48 7.69 13.93 7.39
C HIS A 48 7.79 14.79 6.12
N LYS A 49 8.56 14.35 5.13
CA LYS A 49 8.77 15.05 3.86
C LYS A 49 7.47 15.24 3.07
N MET A 50 6.61 14.21 2.99
CA MET A 50 5.32 14.31 2.31
C MET A 50 4.34 15.23 3.05
N ARG A 51 4.30 15.17 4.38
CA ARG A 51 3.50 16.09 5.19
C ARG A 51 3.92 17.54 4.98
N ARG A 52 5.24 17.81 4.91
CA ARG A 52 5.79 19.14 4.60
C ARG A 52 5.32 19.63 3.22
N PHE A 53 5.45 18.81 2.17
CA PHE A 53 4.97 19.20 0.84
C PHE A 53 3.46 19.45 0.81
N THR A 54 2.67 18.61 1.47
CA THR A 54 1.21 18.82 1.56
C THR A 54 0.85 20.10 2.32
N LYS A 55 1.58 20.46 3.38
CA LYS A 55 1.41 21.70 4.12
C LYS A 55 1.74 22.92 3.23
N GLN A 56 2.85 22.88 2.51
CA GLN A 56 3.24 23.91 1.55
C GLN A 56 2.21 24.07 0.44
N LEU A 57 1.75 22.96 -0.14
CA LEU A 57 0.72 22.98 -1.19
C LEU A 57 -0.55 23.67 -0.71
N LYS A 58 -1.07 23.31 0.46
CA LYS A 58 -2.25 23.97 1.06
C LYS A 58 -2.03 25.47 1.27
N HIS A 59 -0.84 25.88 1.71
CA HIS A 59 -0.48 27.28 1.90
C HIS A 59 -0.53 28.05 0.57
N HIS A 60 0.17 27.56 -0.46
CA HIS A 60 0.20 28.19 -1.77
C HIS A 60 -1.16 28.18 -2.48
N GLN A 61 -1.99 27.16 -2.30
CA GLN A 61 -3.37 27.16 -2.78
C GLN A 61 -4.22 28.28 -2.17
N ARG A 62 -4.09 28.52 -0.86
CA ARG A 62 -4.79 29.64 -0.18
C ARG A 62 -4.31 31.02 -0.69
N ILE A 63 -3.01 31.17 -0.95
CA ILE A 63 -2.48 32.41 -1.53
C ILE A 63 -3.03 32.59 -2.95
N LEU A 64 -3.01 31.51 -3.76
CA LEU A 64 -3.49 31.54 -5.15
C LEU A 64 -4.97 31.95 -5.24
N SER A 65 -5.82 31.41 -4.34
CA SER A 65 -7.27 31.71 -4.33
C SER A 65 -7.59 33.18 -4.04
N ARG A 66 -6.69 33.92 -3.38
CA ARG A 66 -6.87 35.34 -3.04
C ARG A 66 -6.31 36.30 -4.11
N LYS A 67 -5.59 35.79 -5.12
CA LYS A 67 -4.99 36.62 -6.15
C LYS A 67 -5.96 36.89 -7.31
N LYS A 68 -5.83 38.07 -7.94
CA LYS A 68 -6.58 38.43 -9.15
C LYS A 68 -6.18 37.49 -10.29
N LYS A 69 -7.15 36.73 -10.80
CA LYS A 69 -6.93 35.80 -11.91
C LYS A 69 -6.30 36.54 -13.11
N GLY A 70 -5.33 35.92 -13.77
CA GLY A 70 -4.62 36.45 -14.92
C GLY A 70 -3.49 37.45 -14.60
N SER A 71 -3.35 37.94 -13.35
CA SER A 71 -2.22 38.82 -12.99
C SER A 71 -0.88 38.06 -13.02
N LYS A 72 0.23 38.77 -13.23
CA LYS A 72 1.60 38.20 -13.16
C LYS A 72 1.83 37.47 -11.84
N ASN A 73 1.36 38.02 -10.71
CA ASN A 73 1.48 37.41 -9.40
C ASN A 73 0.61 36.15 -9.23
N TYR A 74 -0.56 36.08 -9.89
CA TYR A 74 -1.38 34.88 -9.95
C TYR A 74 -0.66 33.77 -10.73
N LEU A 75 -0.10 34.08 -11.89
CA LEU A 75 0.62 33.10 -12.70
C LEU A 75 1.84 32.56 -11.97
N LYS A 76 2.64 33.40 -11.32
CA LYS A 76 3.78 32.99 -10.51
C LYS A 76 3.37 32.01 -9.40
N GLU A 77 2.27 32.28 -8.72
CA GLU A 77 1.77 31.42 -7.65
C GLU A 77 1.17 30.12 -8.19
N LYS A 78 0.48 30.17 -9.32
CA LYS A 78 -0.03 28.98 -10.02
C LYS A 78 1.11 28.00 -10.37
N TYR A 79 2.24 28.49 -10.88
CA TYR A 79 3.41 27.66 -11.16
C TYR A 79 3.97 27.00 -9.90
N ARG A 80 4.02 27.69 -8.77
CA ARG A 80 4.45 27.10 -7.47
C ARG A 80 3.53 25.96 -7.03
N VAL A 81 2.23 26.15 -7.15
CA VAL A 81 1.23 25.13 -6.86
C VAL A 81 1.41 23.92 -7.77
N GLN A 82 1.59 24.14 -9.07
CA GLN A 82 1.80 23.07 -10.05
C GLN A 82 3.10 22.28 -9.78
N ASP A 83 4.20 22.98 -9.45
CA ASP A 83 5.48 22.33 -9.11
C ASP A 83 5.34 21.44 -7.87
N LEU A 84 4.68 21.93 -6.81
CA LEU A 84 4.43 21.15 -5.60
C LEU A 84 3.57 19.90 -5.88
N TYR A 85 2.53 20.02 -6.70
CA TYR A 85 1.76 18.84 -7.16
C TYR A 85 2.64 17.86 -7.92
N GLY A 86 3.48 18.34 -8.82
CA GLY A 86 4.43 17.54 -9.58
C GLY A 86 5.40 16.79 -8.66
N ARG A 87 5.97 17.44 -7.66
CA ARG A 87 6.88 16.82 -6.66
C ARG A 87 6.20 15.73 -5.86
N ILE A 88 4.97 15.99 -5.36
CA ILE A 88 4.17 15.02 -4.61
C ILE A 88 3.88 13.80 -5.50
N LYS A 89 3.40 14.02 -6.74
CA LYS A 89 3.07 12.95 -7.69
C LYS A 89 4.29 12.08 -8.00
N ARG A 90 5.43 12.72 -8.37
CA ARG A 90 6.67 11.98 -8.69
C ARG A 90 7.14 11.14 -7.51
N ARG A 91 7.11 11.67 -6.28
CA ARG A 91 7.56 10.94 -5.10
C ARG A 91 6.66 9.75 -4.76
N ARG A 92 5.33 9.89 -4.86
CA ARG A 92 4.40 8.77 -4.70
C ARG A 92 4.65 7.69 -5.75
N HIS A 93 4.78 8.09 -6.99
CA HIS A 93 4.99 7.18 -8.11
C HIS A 93 6.31 6.41 -7.98
N GLU A 94 7.39 7.11 -7.64
CA GLU A 94 8.70 6.51 -7.44
C GLU A 94 8.70 5.52 -6.28
N TYR A 95 8.09 5.87 -5.16
CA TYR A 95 7.95 4.95 -4.03
C TYR A 95 7.16 3.69 -4.39
N THR A 96 6.08 3.84 -5.15
CA THR A 96 5.27 2.69 -5.63
C THR A 96 6.09 1.79 -6.56
N LYS A 97 6.89 2.37 -7.47
CA LYS A 97 7.80 1.62 -8.34
C LYS A 97 8.85 0.84 -7.55
N GLN A 98 9.49 1.48 -6.58
CA GLN A 98 10.49 0.85 -5.71
C GLN A 98 9.86 -0.26 -4.86
N THR A 99 8.64 -0.05 -4.34
CA THR A 99 7.91 -1.08 -3.59
C THR A 99 7.63 -2.30 -4.47
N ALA A 100 7.09 -2.11 -5.68
CA ALA A 100 6.84 -3.21 -6.60
C ALA A 100 8.13 -3.97 -6.98
N ALA A 101 9.23 -3.23 -7.19
CA ALA A 101 10.53 -3.83 -7.49
C ALA A 101 11.03 -4.69 -6.31
N LYS A 102 10.94 -4.16 -5.07
CA LYS A 102 11.36 -4.88 -3.86
C LYS A 102 10.50 -6.12 -3.57
N ILE A 103 9.21 -6.09 -3.89
CA ILE A 103 8.32 -7.24 -3.75
C ILE A 103 8.76 -8.35 -4.73
N VAL A 104 8.91 -8.01 -6.00
CA VAL A 104 9.24 -9.00 -7.04
C VAL A 104 10.70 -9.49 -6.93
N SER A 105 11.64 -8.66 -6.40
CA SER A 105 13.03 -9.08 -6.21
C SER A 105 13.20 -10.21 -5.18
N MET A 106 12.21 -10.46 -4.33
CA MET A 106 12.21 -11.63 -3.43
C MET A 106 12.00 -12.96 -4.17
N LYS A 107 11.62 -12.92 -5.45
CA LYS A 107 11.46 -14.07 -6.35
C LYS A 107 10.65 -15.22 -5.75
N PRO A 108 9.43 -14.99 -5.25
CA PRO A 108 8.57 -16.05 -4.79
C PRO A 108 8.13 -16.92 -5.97
N LYS A 109 7.63 -18.14 -5.69
CA LYS A 109 7.04 -19.02 -6.68
C LYS A 109 5.74 -18.46 -7.25
N VAL A 110 4.84 -18.05 -6.35
CA VAL A 110 3.52 -17.48 -6.66
C VAL A 110 3.32 -16.23 -5.82
N ILE A 111 2.73 -15.18 -6.40
CA ILE A 111 2.27 -13.99 -5.68
C ILE A 111 0.74 -14.00 -5.67
N VAL A 112 0.14 -13.95 -4.48
CA VAL A 112 -1.31 -13.83 -4.31
C VAL A 112 -1.67 -12.42 -3.87
N LEU A 113 -2.56 -11.78 -4.63
CA LEU A 113 -3.10 -10.44 -4.40
C LEU A 113 -4.60 -10.49 -4.16
N GLU A 114 -5.13 -9.55 -3.38
CA GLU A 114 -6.59 -9.34 -3.33
C GLU A 114 -7.12 -8.70 -4.62
N ASP A 115 -8.29 -9.17 -5.11
CA ASP A 115 -9.03 -8.48 -6.19
C ASP A 115 -9.83 -7.31 -5.63
N LEU A 116 -9.14 -6.20 -5.29
CA LEU A 116 -9.76 -5.02 -4.73
C LEU A 116 -10.59 -4.25 -5.76
N ASN A 117 -11.85 -4.00 -5.44
CA ASN A 117 -12.69 -3.06 -6.19
C ASN A 117 -12.33 -1.60 -5.83
N ILE A 118 -11.19 -1.13 -6.35
CA ILE A 118 -10.70 0.23 -6.08
C ILE A 118 -11.72 1.30 -6.51
N GLN A 119 -12.42 1.10 -7.63
CA GLN A 119 -13.46 2.03 -8.09
C GLN A 119 -14.62 2.11 -7.10
N GLY A 120 -15.09 0.97 -6.58
CA GLY A 120 -16.11 0.92 -5.56
C GLY A 120 -15.67 1.60 -4.25
N MET A 121 -14.43 1.35 -3.83
CA MET A 121 -13.84 1.99 -2.65
C MET A 121 -13.73 3.52 -2.78
N MET A 122 -13.50 4.04 -3.99
CA MET A 122 -13.44 5.48 -4.29
C MET A 122 -14.80 6.19 -4.16
N LYS A 123 -15.92 5.48 -4.18
CA LYS A 123 -17.25 6.05 -3.91
C LYS A 123 -17.43 6.46 -2.46
N ASN A 124 -16.67 5.88 -1.53
CA ASN A 124 -16.67 6.29 -0.12
C ASN A 124 -15.91 7.62 0.05
N ARG A 125 -16.63 8.73 0.28
CA ARG A 125 -16.09 10.09 0.42
C ARG A 125 -15.00 10.21 1.48
N HIS A 126 -15.06 9.44 2.57
CA HIS A 126 -14.09 9.47 3.66
C HIS A 126 -12.76 8.80 3.30
N LEU A 127 -12.80 7.80 2.42
CA LEU A 127 -11.64 7.01 2.02
C LEU A 127 -11.09 7.38 0.64
N ALA A 128 -11.90 7.94 -0.24
CA ALA A 128 -11.56 8.22 -1.64
C ALA A 128 -10.21 8.93 -1.80
N ARG A 129 -10.01 10.00 -1.02
CA ARG A 129 -8.75 10.74 -1.06
C ARG A 129 -7.56 9.87 -0.65
N ALA A 130 -7.68 9.13 0.44
CA ALA A 130 -6.61 8.29 0.96
C ALA A 130 -6.25 7.16 -0.02
N ILE A 131 -7.26 6.57 -0.67
CA ILE A 131 -7.10 5.53 -1.70
C ILE A 131 -6.40 6.11 -2.93
N ALA A 132 -6.87 7.27 -3.44
CA ALA A 132 -6.25 7.96 -4.58
C ALA A 132 -4.79 8.32 -4.31
N GLU A 133 -4.47 8.73 -3.07
CA GLU A 133 -3.12 9.11 -2.67
C GLU A 133 -2.16 7.92 -2.52
N GLN A 134 -2.66 6.68 -2.39
CA GLN A 134 -1.86 5.47 -2.21
C GLN A 134 -1.41 4.82 -3.51
N ASN A 135 -1.99 5.18 -4.66
CA ASN A 135 -1.65 4.59 -5.96
C ASN A 135 -1.81 3.04 -5.99
N LEU A 136 -2.84 2.48 -5.32
CA LEU A 136 -3.04 1.04 -5.19
C LEU A 136 -3.12 0.34 -6.56
N TYR A 137 -3.87 0.94 -7.51
CA TYR A 137 -3.97 0.41 -8.88
C TYR A 137 -2.60 0.35 -9.57
N LEU A 138 -1.79 1.42 -9.44
CA LEU A 138 -0.45 1.46 -10.01
C LEU A 138 0.46 0.39 -9.39
N LEU A 139 0.37 0.18 -8.08
CA LEU A 139 1.15 -0.86 -7.39
C LEU A 139 0.82 -2.24 -7.96
N ARG A 140 -0.48 -2.58 -8.06
CA ARG A 140 -0.95 -3.83 -8.65
C ARG A 140 -0.38 -4.02 -10.06
N THR A 141 -0.61 -3.06 -10.96
CA THR A 141 -0.14 -3.12 -12.35
C THR A 141 1.38 -3.28 -12.46
N LEU A 142 2.15 -2.63 -11.58
CA LEU A 142 3.60 -2.75 -11.58
C LEU A 142 4.08 -4.10 -11.07
N ILE A 143 3.41 -4.67 -10.06
CA ILE A 143 3.69 -6.04 -9.58
C ILE A 143 3.40 -7.04 -10.71
N GLU A 144 2.21 -6.96 -11.34
CA GLU A 144 1.81 -7.84 -12.45
C GLU A 144 2.85 -7.82 -13.59
N ARG A 145 3.23 -6.63 -14.06
CA ARG A 145 4.21 -6.49 -15.15
C ARG A 145 5.59 -7.03 -14.78
N LYS A 146 6.06 -6.72 -13.57
CA LYS A 146 7.38 -7.17 -13.12
C LYS A 146 7.43 -8.66 -12.84
N ALA A 147 6.37 -9.23 -12.27
CA ALA A 147 6.24 -10.66 -12.03
C ALA A 147 6.23 -11.42 -13.36
N ALA A 148 5.44 -10.98 -14.33
CA ALA A 148 5.42 -11.56 -15.68
C ALA A 148 6.81 -11.55 -16.33
N SER A 149 7.56 -10.43 -16.25
CA SER A 149 8.93 -10.33 -16.78
C SER A 149 9.95 -11.20 -16.04
N SER A 150 9.61 -11.65 -14.82
CA SER A 150 10.48 -12.50 -13.97
C SER A 150 10.03 -13.97 -13.95
N GLY A 151 8.99 -14.34 -14.71
CA GLY A 151 8.44 -15.70 -14.73
C GLY A 151 7.72 -16.11 -13.45
N ILE A 152 7.25 -15.12 -12.65
CA ILE A 152 6.54 -15.36 -11.39
C ILE A 152 5.04 -15.40 -11.67
N GLU A 153 4.37 -16.46 -11.22
CA GLU A 153 2.93 -16.61 -11.33
C GLU A 153 2.20 -15.61 -10.41
N ILE A 154 1.11 -15.02 -10.89
CA ILE A 154 0.22 -14.18 -10.08
C ILE A 154 -1.15 -14.81 -10.01
N LYS A 155 -1.67 -14.94 -8.79
CA LYS A 155 -3.06 -15.33 -8.50
C LYS A 155 -3.79 -14.18 -7.83
N PHE A 156 -5.10 -14.10 -8.07
CA PHE A 156 -5.99 -13.18 -7.37
C PHE A 156 -6.89 -14.00 -6.45
N ALA A 157 -6.93 -13.62 -5.18
CA ALA A 157 -7.91 -14.16 -4.26
C ALA A 157 -9.31 -13.72 -4.68
N ASP A 158 -10.30 -14.55 -4.40
CA ASP A 158 -11.71 -14.17 -4.60
C ASP A 158 -12.00 -12.84 -3.89
N ARG A 159 -12.81 -11.99 -4.53
CA ARG A 159 -13.16 -10.65 -4.02
C ARG A 159 -13.80 -10.68 -2.65
N PHE A 160 -14.52 -11.73 -2.34
CA PHE A 160 -15.24 -11.90 -1.08
C PHE A 160 -14.49 -12.80 -0.08
N TYR A 161 -13.27 -13.24 -0.43
CA TYR A 161 -12.46 -14.01 0.49
C TYR A 161 -12.14 -13.19 1.75
N PRO A 162 -12.54 -13.68 2.94
CA PRO A 162 -12.42 -12.90 4.17
C PRO A 162 -11.00 -12.96 4.75
N SER A 163 -9.98 -12.57 3.96
CA SER A 163 -8.56 -12.66 4.31
C SER A 163 -8.23 -12.11 5.70
N SER A 164 -8.77 -10.93 6.03
CA SER A 164 -8.52 -10.27 7.32
C SER A 164 -9.36 -10.81 8.48
N LYS A 165 -10.45 -11.56 8.21
CA LYS A 165 -11.36 -12.13 9.21
C LYS A 165 -11.06 -13.58 9.53
N THR A 166 -10.33 -14.29 8.69
CA THR A 166 -9.94 -15.67 8.87
C THR A 166 -8.68 -15.75 9.73
N CYS A 167 -8.66 -16.61 10.71
CA CYS A 167 -7.47 -16.87 11.52
C CYS A 167 -6.41 -17.59 10.68
N SER A 168 -5.22 -17.02 10.57
CA SER A 168 -4.12 -17.68 9.87
C SER A 168 -3.58 -18.93 10.60
N ASN A 169 -3.93 -19.14 11.87
CA ASN A 169 -3.52 -20.33 12.60
C ASN A 169 -4.52 -21.48 12.47
N CYS A 170 -5.79 -21.27 12.85
CA CYS A 170 -6.80 -22.34 12.93
C CYS A 170 -7.90 -22.26 11.85
N GLY A 171 -7.93 -21.24 10.99
CA GLY A 171 -8.95 -21.09 9.95
C GLY A 171 -10.30 -20.55 10.43
N HIS A 172 -10.50 -20.30 11.74
CA HIS A 172 -11.76 -19.76 12.25
C HIS A 172 -12.07 -18.39 11.65
N VAL A 173 -13.32 -18.14 11.24
CA VAL A 173 -13.75 -16.87 10.64
C VAL A 173 -14.49 -16.01 11.67
N LYS A 174 -13.84 -14.94 12.13
CA LYS A 174 -14.42 -13.95 13.05
C LYS A 174 -15.32 -12.98 12.28
N LYS A 175 -16.66 -13.17 12.36
CA LYS A 175 -17.62 -12.34 11.61
C LYS A 175 -17.64 -10.87 12.07
N ASP A 176 -17.49 -10.62 13.38
CA ASP A 176 -17.67 -9.30 14.01
C ASP A 176 -16.43 -8.42 14.04
N LEU A 177 -15.40 -8.74 13.23
CA LEU A 177 -14.18 -7.95 13.16
C LEU A 177 -14.46 -6.56 12.57
N LYS A 178 -14.30 -5.52 13.40
CA LYS A 178 -14.49 -4.13 12.98
C LYS A 178 -13.30 -3.62 12.16
N LEU A 179 -13.54 -2.70 11.22
CA LEU A 179 -12.48 -2.08 10.42
C LEU A 179 -11.48 -1.26 11.26
N SER A 180 -11.88 -0.79 12.43
CA SER A 180 -11.01 -0.07 13.37
C SER A 180 -10.06 -0.99 14.13
N GLU A 181 -10.40 -2.27 14.29
CA GLU A 181 -9.55 -3.24 14.98
C GLU A 181 -8.31 -3.52 14.14
N ARG A 182 -7.14 -3.36 14.73
CA ARG A 182 -5.83 -3.53 14.08
C ARG A 182 -5.13 -4.81 14.50
N ILE A 183 -5.54 -5.36 15.62
CA ILE A 183 -5.06 -6.64 16.15
C ILE A 183 -6.19 -7.63 16.00
N TYR A 184 -5.92 -8.71 15.29
CA TYR A 184 -6.81 -9.85 15.23
C TYR A 184 -6.59 -10.72 16.48
N LYS A 185 -7.67 -11.02 17.18
CA LYS A 185 -7.67 -11.97 18.30
C LYS A 185 -8.62 -13.08 17.94
N CYS A 186 -8.11 -14.30 17.83
CA CYS A 186 -8.91 -15.46 17.50
C CYS A 186 -9.69 -15.93 18.75
N PRO A 187 -11.01 -16.10 18.69
CA PRO A 187 -11.78 -16.59 19.82
C PRO A 187 -11.59 -18.11 20.05
N GLU A 188 -11.17 -18.86 19.01
CA GLU A 188 -11.03 -20.31 19.09
C GLU A 188 -9.65 -20.74 19.59
N CYS A 189 -8.58 -20.27 18.96
CA CYS A 189 -7.23 -20.74 19.29
C CYS A 189 -6.41 -19.70 20.09
N GLY A 190 -6.97 -18.55 20.42
CA GLY A 190 -6.29 -17.51 21.20
C GLY A 190 -5.21 -16.72 20.44
N GLU A 191 -4.99 -16.98 19.15
CA GLU A 191 -3.96 -16.29 18.34
C GLU A 191 -4.16 -14.78 18.37
N ILE A 192 -3.06 -14.04 18.61
CA ILE A 192 -3.04 -12.57 18.61
C ILE A 192 -2.04 -12.09 17.59
N ILE A 193 -2.52 -11.48 16.51
CA ILE A 193 -1.70 -11.09 15.36
C ILE A 193 -2.14 -9.73 14.79
N ASP A 194 -1.22 -9.00 14.15
CA ASP A 194 -1.59 -7.80 13.36
C ASP A 194 -2.54 -8.22 12.22
N ARG A 195 -3.68 -7.54 12.09
CA ARG A 195 -4.75 -7.90 11.14
C ARG A 195 -4.28 -7.91 9.70
N ASP A 196 -3.49 -6.90 9.31
CA ASP A 196 -3.03 -6.76 7.92
C ASP A 196 -1.99 -7.87 7.61
N PHE A 197 -1.20 -8.31 8.61
CA PHE A 197 -0.30 -9.46 8.47
C PHE A 197 -1.05 -10.80 8.45
N ASN A 198 -2.08 -10.96 9.28
CA ASN A 198 -2.97 -12.12 9.23
C ASN A 198 -3.60 -12.28 7.83
N ALA A 199 -4.06 -11.18 7.22
CA ALA A 199 -4.57 -11.19 5.85
C ALA A 199 -3.50 -11.64 4.84
N ALA A 200 -2.27 -11.12 4.94
CA ALA A 200 -1.18 -11.51 4.07
C ALA A 200 -0.83 -13.00 4.18
N LEU A 201 -0.82 -13.57 5.40
CA LEU A 201 -0.62 -15.01 5.64
C LEU A 201 -1.73 -15.85 5.00
N ASN A 202 -2.99 -15.42 5.13
CA ASN A 202 -4.11 -16.13 4.53
C ASN A 202 -4.06 -16.09 2.99
N LEU A 203 -3.62 -14.96 2.41
CA LEU A 203 -3.40 -14.86 0.97
C LEU A 203 -2.25 -15.76 0.50
N GLU A 204 -1.15 -15.82 1.23
CA GLU A 204 -0.01 -16.69 0.93
C GLU A 204 -0.43 -18.17 0.80
N ARG A 205 -1.39 -18.62 1.63
CA ARG A 205 -1.90 -19.99 1.62
C ARG A 205 -2.82 -20.33 0.45
N LEU A 206 -3.32 -19.32 -0.28
CA LEU A 206 -4.16 -19.53 -1.47
C LEU A 206 -3.35 -19.78 -2.76
N ALA A 207 -2.04 -19.80 -2.65
CA ALA A 207 -1.13 -19.97 -3.78
C ALA A 207 -1.16 -21.37 -4.42
#